data_8607325d14cb4e89cb23bb3443a2cc3f
#
_entry.id   8607325d14cb4e89cb23bb3443a2cc3f
#
_cell.length_a   1.000
_cell.length_b   1.000
_cell.length_c   1.000
_cell.angle_alpha   90.00
_cell.angle_beta   90.00
_cell.angle_gamma   90.00
#
_symmetry.space_group_name_H-M   'P 1'
#
loop_
_entity.id
_entity.type
_entity.pdbx_description
1 polymer ?
#
loop_
_entity_poly.entity_id
_entity_poly.type
_entity_poly.pdbx_seq_one_letter_code
_entity_poly.pdbx_strand_id
1 'polypeptide(L)'
;RPFRAETERYGHYSVAGEFVYDHPFLWGSKRTGPDLLRVGGKYSDNWHLNHMYDPQSTSSGSIMPAYQWLIRNEHDRSEVQAKMRAMATLGVPYTDEDIEAAPASMDAQATQIEKNLYADPEFARSYEEEKKFARENGQDFVEMRDREIVALIAYLQRLGTDIKIEQSSEVASENP
;
A
#
# COMPACT_ATOMS: atom_id res chain seq x y z
N ARG A 1 -20.74 8.06 6.90
CA ARG A 1 -20.85 9.20 7.84
C ARG A 1 -19.44 9.64 8.22
N PRO A 2 -19.15 10.93 8.22
CA PRO A 2 -17.89 11.45 8.72
C PRO A 2 -17.90 11.28 10.24
N PHE A 3 -17.15 10.32 10.76
CA PHE A 3 -16.94 10.22 12.20
C PHE A 3 -15.88 11.24 12.59
N ARG A 4 -16.19 12.08 13.59
CA ARG A 4 -15.29 13.12 14.05
C ARG A 4 -13.89 12.58 14.40
N ALA A 5 -13.84 11.44 15.11
CA ALA A 5 -12.60 10.80 15.49
C ALA A 5 -11.75 10.35 14.28
N GLU A 6 -12.37 9.87 13.20
CA GLU A 6 -11.65 9.51 11.97
C GLU A 6 -11.14 10.75 11.24
N THR A 7 -11.95 11.82 11.18
CA THR A 7 -11.56 13.08 10.56
C THR A 7 -10.40 13.75 11.31
N GLU A 8 -10.43 13.70 12.64
CA GLU A 8 -9.34 14.24 13.48
C GLU A 8 -8.04 13.42 13.31
N ARG A 9 -8.16 12.10 13.10
CA ARG A 9 -7.01 11.19 13.00
C ARG A 9 -6.40 11.13 11.61
N TYR A 10 -7.22 11.12 10.56
CA TYR A 10 -6.79 10.85 9.18
C TYR A 10 -6.97 12.04 8.22
N GLY A 11 -7.60 13.11 8.65
CA GLY A 11 -7.95 14.26 7.83
C GLY A 11 -9.36 14.18 7.27
N HIS A 12 -9.67 15.00 6.28
CA HIS A 12 -11.02 15.09 5.70
C HIS A 12 -11.53 13.71 5.23
N TYR A 13 -12.80 13.42 5.52
CA TYR A 13 -13.41 12.15 5.11
C TYR A 13 -13.52 12.06 3.57
N SER A 14 -13.55 10.81 3.06
CA SER A 14 -13.67 10.53 1.63
C SER A 14 -14.99 11.02 1.05
N VAL A 15 -14.96 11.52 -0.18
CA VAL A 15 -16.13 11.96 -0.96
C VAL A 15 -16.27 11.11 -2.21
N ALA A 16 -17.50 11.04 -2.76
CA ALA A 16 -17.81 10.19 -3.90
C ALA A 16 -16.92 10.46 -5.13
N GLY A 17 -16.52 11.73 -5.36
CA GLY A 17 -15.66 12.13 -6.47
C GLY A 17 -14.29 11.48 -6.49
N GLU A 18 -13.78 11.04 -5.34
CA GLU A 18 -12.48 10.39 -5.23
C GLU A 18 -12.49 8.93 -5.72
N PHE A 19 -13.67 8.37 -6.03
CA PHE A 19 -13.88 6.97 -6.44
C PHE A 19 -14.43 6.82 -7.86
N VAL A 20 -14.40 7.89 -8.66
CA VAL A 20 -15.02 7.90 -10.00
C VAL A 20 -14.42 6.87 -10.96
N TYR A 21 -13.19 6.46 -10.72
CA TYR A 21 -12.49 5.45 -11.53
C TYR A 21 -12.58 4.03 -10.96
N ASP A 22 -13.29 3.84 -9.84
CA ASP A 22 -13.48 2.50 -9.27
C ASP A 22 -14.53 1.71 -10.07
N HIS A 23 -14.18 0.50 -10.45
CA HIS A 23 -15.03 -0.43 -11.17
C HIS A 23 -15.10 -1.79 -10.46
N PRO A 24 -16.23 -2.08 -9.76
CA PRO A 24 -17.43 -1.26 -9.55
C PRO A 24 -17.20 -0.09 -8.59
N PHE A 25 -18.06 0.93 -8.65
CA PHE A 25 -18.04 2.06 -7.74
C PHE A 25 -18.37 1.62 -6.31
N LEU A 26 -17.39 1.73 -5.41
CA LEU A 26 -17.45 1.17 -4.06
C LEU A 26 -17.56 2.20 -2.93
N TRP A 27 -17.83 3.45 -3.24
CA TRP A 27 -18.01 4.47 -2.21
C TRP A 27 -19.31 4.24 -1.42
N GLY A 28 -19.23 4.33 -0.09
CA GLY A 28 -20.40 4.15 0.79
C GLY A 28 -20.05 4.35 2.26
N SER A 29 -21.09 4.25 3.12
CA SER A 29 -20.96 4.49 4.56
C SER A 29 -20.72 3.24 5.40
N LYS A 30 -20.66 2.05 4.79
CA LYS A 30 -20.43 0.79 5.49
C LYS A 30 -18.94 0.45 5.46
N ARG A 31 -18.32 0.51 6.65
CA ARG A 31 -16.93 0.08 6.87
C ARG A 31 -16.88 -0.81 8.10
N THR A 32 -16.07 -1.86 8.05
CA THR A 32 -15.81 -2.72 9.22
C THR A 32 -14.66 -2.16 10.05
N GLY A 33 -13.68 -1.53 9.41
CA GLY A 33 -12.58 -0.79 10.01
C GLY A 33 -12.62 0.69 9.65
N PRO A 34 -11.52 1.44 9.87
CA PRO A 34 -11.42 2.85 9.52
C PRO A 34 -11.46 3.07 8.00
N ASP A 35 -11.74 4.29 7.59
CA ASP A 35 -11.57 4.71 6.20
C ASP A 35 -10.08 4.78 5.86
N LEU A 36 -9.65 3.98 4.89
CA LEU A 36 -8.23 3.89 4.54
C LEU A 36 -7.75 4.96 3.55
N LEU A 37 -8.67 5.76 2.97
CA LEU A 37 -8.34 6.69 1.88
C LEU A 37 -7.26 7.74 2.26
N ARG A 38 -7.05 7.99 3.54
CA ARG A 38 -6.05 8.93 4.07
C ARG A 38 -4.95 8.25 4.90
N VAL A 39 -4.77 6.94 4.73
CA VAL A 39 -3.83 6.17 5.58
C VAL A 39 -2.37 6.36 5.18
N GLY A 40 -2.09 6.78 3.95
CA GLY A 40 -0.74 6.97 3.43
C GLY A 40 0.14 7.87 4.32
N GLY A 41 1.31 7.37 4.66
CA GLY A 41 2.27 8.05 5.54
C GLY A 41 1.86 8.15 7.02
N LYS A 42 0.79 7.47 7.46
CA LYS A 42 0.37 7.46 8.87
C LYS A 42 1.10 6.43 9.71
N TYR A 43 1.40 5.30 9.12
CA TYR A 43 2.07 4.18 9.77
C TYR A 43 3.32 3.79 8.98
N SER A 44 4.32 3.25 9.67
CA SER A 44 5.54 2.74 9.01
C SER A 44 5.25 1.45 8.22
N ASP A 45 6.14 1.11 7.29
CA ASP A 45 6.04 -0.13 6.51
C ASP A 45 6.07 -1.36 7.43
N ASN A 46 6.90 -1.35 8.48
CA ASN A 46 6.95 -2.40 9.51
C ASN A 46 5.64 -2.51 10.28
N TRP A 47 4.97 -1.40 10.58
CA TRP A 47 3.66 -1.44 11.21
C TRP A 47 2.64 -2.13 10.31
N HIS A 48 2.61 -1.81 9.00
CA HIS A 48 1.72 -2.44 8.04
C HIS A 48 2.02 -3.95 7.91
N LEU A 49 3.29 -4.33 7.82
CA LEU A 49 3.71 -5.73 7.77
C LEU A 49 3.18 -6.51 8.98
N ASN A 50 3.46 -6.00 10.18
CA ASN A 50 3.05 -6.64 11.43
C ASN A 50 1.52 -6.66 11.58
N HIS A 51 0.83 -5.60 11.15
CA HIS A 51 -0.64 -5.54 11.19
C HIS A 51 -1.30 -6.57 10.26
N MET A 52 -0.72 -6.85 9.10
CA MET A 52 -1.22 -7.90 8.20
C MET A 52 -0.85 -9.30 8.70
N TYR A 53 0.30 -9.46 9.34
CA TYR A 53 0.74 -10.73 9.90
C TYR A 53 -0.08 -11.14 11.13
N ASP A 54 -0.20 -10.24 12.09
CA ASP A 54 -1.01 -10.38 13.32
C ASP A 54 -1.64 -9.04 13.71
N PRO A 55 -2.89 -8.77 13.32
CA PRO A 55 -3.56 -7.51 13.62
C PRO A 55 -3.66 -7.18 15.11
N GLN A 56 -3.72 -8.20 15.97
CA GLN A 56 -3.84 -7.99 17.41
C GLN A 56 -2.54 -7.52 18.04
N SER A 57 -1.38 -7.82 17.45
CA SER A 57 -0.09 -7.36 17.95
C SER A 57 0.07 -5.85 17.87
N THR A 58 -0.55 -5.21 16.85
CA THR A 58 -0.49 -3.76 16.65
C THR A 58 -1.75 -3.01 17.11
N SER A 59 -2.89 -3.70 17.18
CA SER A 59 -4.19 -3.14 17.58
C SER A 59 -4.93 -4.11 18.50
N SER A 60 -4.77 -3.94 19.79
CA SER A 60 -5.39 -4.81 20.80
C SER A 60 -6.91 -4.89 20.61
N GLY A 61 -7.46 -6.11 20.61
CA GLY A 61 -8.88 -6.37 20.41
C GLY A 61 -9.35 -6.26 18.96
N SER A 62 -8.44 -6.18 17.99
CA SER A 62 -8.78 -6.22 16.57
C SER A 62 -9.54 -7.51 16.23
N ILE A 63 -10.63 -7.36 15.45
CA ILE A 63 -11.38 -8.48 14.85
C ILE A 63 -10.92 -8.77 13.41
N MET A 64 -9.93 -8.05 12.91
CA MET A 64 -9.36 -8.27 11.59
C MET A 64 -8.68 -9.64 11.54
N PRO A 65 -8.93 -10.47 10.52
CA PRO A 65 -8.18 -11.72 10.35
C PRO A 65 -6.72 -11.45 9.97
N ALA A 66 -5.83 -12.38 10.30
CA ALA A 66 -4.46 -12.35 9.85
C ALA A 66 -4.36 -12.73 8.36
N TYR A 67 -3.54 -12.01 7.59
CA TYR A 67 -3.32 -12.20 6.16
C TYR A 67 -1.92 -12.74 5.89
N GLN A 68 -1.52 -13.78 6.60
CA GLN A 68 -0.15 -14.31 6.58
C GLN A 68 0.30 -14.82 5.20
N TRP A 69 -0.63 -15.22 4.33
CA TRP A 69 -0.30 -15.66 2.97
C TRP A 69 0.32 -14.56 2.12
N LEU A 70 -0.04 -13.28 2.34
CA LEU A 70 0.55 -12.14 1.63
C LEU A 70 2.07 -12.04 1.81
N ILE A 71 2.58 -12.56 2.94
CA ILE A 71 4.00 -12.55 3.26
C ILE A 71 4.74 -13.70 2.58
N ARG A 72 4.03 -14.72 2.12
CA ARG A 72 4.61 -15.92 1.49
C ARG A 72 4.46 -15.94 -0.02
N ASN A 73 3.36 -15.36 -0.51
CA ASN A 73 3.04 -15.38 -1.93
C ASN A 73 3.89 -14.38 -2.70
N GLU A 74 4.31 -14.79 -3.89
CA GLU A 74 4.93 -13.92 -4.88
C GLU A 74 3.88 -13.08 -5.60
N HIS A 75 4.20 -11.80 -5.79
CA HIS A 75 3.36 -10.87 -6.53
C HIS A 75 3.66 -10.94 -8.03
N ASP A 76 2.69 -11.35 -8.82
CA ASP A 76 2.79 -11.33 -10.29
C ASP A 76 2.66 -9.90 -10.84
N ARG A 77 3.76 -9.40 -11.40
CA ARG A 77 3.88 -8.06 -12.00
C ARG A 77 3.76 -8.07 -13.51
N SER A 78 3.65 -9.25 -14.14
CA SER A 78 3.72 -9.40 -15.60
C SER A 78 2.61 -8.67 -16.34
N GLU A 79 1.44 -8.50 -15.71
CA GLU A 79 0.25 -7.92 -16.32
C GLU A 79 0.04 -6.42 -16.02
N VAL A 80 0.94 -5.74 -15.29
CA VAL A 80 0.70 -4.37 -14.82
C VAL A 80 0.37 -3.41 -15.95
N GLN A 81 1.15 -3.44 -17.04
CA GLN A 81 0.92 -2.56 -18.19
C GLN A 81 -0.40 -2.88 -18.90
N ALA A 82 -0.76 -4.15 -19.03
CA ALA A 82 -2.03 -4.57 -19.63
C ALA A 82 -3.23 -4.09 -18.80
N LYS A 83 -3.14 -4.21 -17.47
CA LYS A 83 -4.16 -3.71 -16.53
C LYS A 83 -4.29 -2.19 -16.61
N MET A 84 -3.18 -1.44 -16.67
CA MET A 84 -3.22 0.02 -16.82
C MET A 84 -3.84 0.45 -18.16
N ARG A 85 -3.52 -0.22 -19.27
CA ARG A 85 -4.17 0.04 -20.58
C ARG A 85 -5.68 -0.22 -20.53
N ALA A 86 -6.10 -1.29 -19.87
CA ALA A 86 -7.52 -1.59 -19.68
C ALA A 86 -8.22 -0.49 -18.86
N MET A 87 -7.59 -0.01 -17.78
CA MET A 87 -8.13 1.08 -16.97
C MET A 87 -8.16 2.41 -17.75
N ALA A 88 -7.14 2.71 -18.56
CA ALA A 88 -7.15 3.89 -19.44
C ALA A 88 -8.33 3.84 -20.43
N THR A 89 -8.65 2.67 -20.98
CA THR A 89 -9.84 2.48 -21.83
C THR A 89 -11.15 2.76 -21.08
N LEU A 90 -11.19 2.55 -19.78
CA LEU A 90 -12.33 2.87 -18.90
C LEU A 90 -12.34 4.33 -18.43
N GLY A 91 -11.41 5.15 -18.87
CA GLY A 91 -11.36 6.59 -18.59
C GLY A 91 -10.43 7.02 -17.47
N VAL A 92 -9.64 6.10 -16.89
CA VAL A 92 -8.56 6.49 -15.95
C VAL A 92 -7.49 7.26 -16.73
N PRO A 93 -7.03 8.43 -16.26
CA PRO A 93 -6.13 9.31 -17.01
C PRO A 93 -4.66 8.85 -16.97
N TYR A 94 -4.39 7.59 -17.31
CA TYR A 94 -3.03 7.11 -17.51
C TYR A 94 -2.50 7.53 -18.89
N THR A 95 -1.33 8.11 -18.93
CA THR A 95 -0.61 8.38 -20.18
C THR A 95 0.16 7.14 -20.67
N ASP A 96 0.59 7.14 -21.92
CA ASP A 96 1.43 6.06 -22.45
C ASP A 96 2.76 6.01 -21.71
N GLU A 97 3.31 7.15 -21.31
CA GLU A 97 4.54 7.25 -20.50
C GLU A 97 4.36 6.62 -19.14
N ASP A 98 3.21 6.83 -18.46
CA ASP A 98 2.91 6.20 -17.16
C ASP A 98 2.88 4.67 -17.29
N ILE A 99 2.26 4.18 -18.36
CA ILE A 99 2.13 2.74 -18.62
C ILE A 99 3.50 2.11 -18.92
N GLU A 100 4.34 2.79 -19.68
CA GLU A 100 5.69 2.30 -19.98
C GLU A 100 6.60 2.33 -18.75
N ALA A 101 6.48 3.36 -17.91
CA ALA A 101 7.28 3.52 -16.71
C ALA A 101 6.82 2.63 -15.53
N ALA A 102 5.61 2.05 -15.60
CA ALA A 102 5.00 1.34 -14.47
C ALA A 102 5.87 0.20 -13.89
N PRO A 103 6.49 -0.69 -14.67
CA PRO A 103 7.35 -1.74 -14.10
C PRO A 103 8.52 -1.18 -13.30
N ALA A 104 9.22 -0.17 -13.85
CA ALA A 104 10.34 0.47 -13.17
C ALA A 104 9.90 1.22 -11.89
N SER A 105 8.73 1.86 -11.94
CA SER A 105 8.14 2.52 -10.77
C SER A 105 7.79 1.52 -9.67
N MET A 106 7.22 0.37 -10.02
CA MET A 106 6.91 -0.70 -9.07
C MET A 106 8.18 -1.25 -8.42
N ASP A 107 9.24 -1.50 -9.19
CA ASP A 107 10.51 -1.99 -8.68
C ASP A 107 11.17 -0.98 -7.73
N ALA A 108 11.12 0.30 -8.05
CA ALA A 108 11.65 1.36 -7.20
C ALA A 108 10.88 1.45 -5.86
N GLN A 109 9.55 1.38 -5.90
CA GLN A 109 8.71 1.38 -4.70
C GLN A 109 8.97 0.13 -3.83
N ALA A 110 9.01 -1.06 -4.44
CA ALA A 110 9.27 -2.30 -3.75
C ALA A 110 10.66 -2.30 -3.08
N THR A 111 11.68 -1.83 -3.78
CA THR A 111 13.04 -1.69 -3.24
C THR A 111 13.09 -0.71 -2.06
N GLN A 112 12.35 0.40 -2.15
CA GLN A 112 12.31 1.38 -1.05
C GLN A 112 11.62 0.81 0.20
N ILE A 113 10.51 0.08 0.02
CA ILE A 113 9.81 -0.57 1.14
C ILE A 113 10.70 -1.65 1.76
N GLU A 114 11.32 -2.50 0.96
CA GLU A 114 12.26 -3.50 1.45
C GLU A 114 13.36 -2.86 2.29
N LYS A 115 13.98 -1.78 1.82
CA LYS A 115 14.99 -1.02 2.57
C LYS A 115 14.45 -0.48 3.89
N ASN A 116 13.21 0.02 3.92
CA ASN A 116 12.57 0.53 5.13
C ASN A 116 12.32 -0.61 6.13
N LEU A 117 11.91 -1.79 5.65
CA LEU A 117 11.73 -2.98 6.49
C LEU A 117 13.06 -3.44 7.10
N TYR A 118 14.13 -3.47 6.32
CA TYR A 118 15.48 -3.83 6.79
C TYR A 118 16.06 -2.82 7.79
N ALA A 119 15.54 -1.61 7.88
CA ALA A 119 15.98 -0.67 8.90
C ALA A 119 15.60 -1.11 10.32
N ASP A 120 14.66 -2.05 10.47
CA ASP A 120 14.35 -2.72 11.73
C ASP A 120 15.29 -3.92 11.93
N PRO A 121 16.15 -3.91 12.97
CA PRO A 121 17.12 -5.00 13.19
C PRO A 121 16.48 -6.35 13.52
N GLU A 122 15.28 -6.35 14.13
CA GLU A 122 14.57 -7.58 14.46
C GLU A 122 14.02 -8.23 13.19
N PHE A 123 13.39 -7.43 12.33
CA PHE A 123 12.95 -7.88 11.01
C PHE A 123 14.13 -8.41 10.18
N ALA A 124 15.20 -7.64 10.07
CA ALA A 124 16.38 -8.00 9.27
C ALA A 124 16.97 -9.36 9.71
N ARG A 125 17.10 -9.57 11.02
CA ARG A 125 17.59 -10.86 11.55
C ARG A 125 16.65 -12.01 11.23
N SER A 126 15.35 -11.86 11.48
CA SER A 126 14.34 -12.90 11.22
C SER A 126 14.28 -13.27 9.74
N TYR A 127 14.37 -12.28 8.85
CA TYR A 127 14.35 -12.50 7.42
C TYR A 127 15.62 -13.21 6.90
N GLU A 128 16.80 -12.87 7.41
CA GLU A 128 18.02 -13.57 7.08
C GLU A 128 18.04 -15.01 7.59
N GLU A 129 17.45 -15.28 8.75
CA GLU A 129 17.26 -16.63 9.27
C GLU A 129 16.31 -17.44 8.36
N GLU A 130 15.19 -16.86 7.92
CA GLU A 130 14.25 -17.47 6.98
C GLU A 130 14.96 -17.82 5.65
N LYS A 131 15.72 -16.87 5.11
CA LYS A 131 16.48 -17.03 3.86
C LYS A 131 17.53 -18.12 3.95
N LYS A 132 18.24 -18.18 5.07
CA LYS A 132 19.23 -19.23 5.36
C LYS A 132 18.56 -20.60 5.48
N PHE A 133 17.45 -20.68 6.21
CA PHE A 133 16.70 -21.93 6.37
C PHE A 133 16.20 -22.47 5.03
N ALA A 134 15.62 -21.61 4.19
CA ALA A 134 15.14 -22.01 2.85
C ALA A 134 16.31 -22.57 2.00
N ARG A 135 17.46 -21.90 2.01
CA ARG A 135 18.66 -22.34 1.27
C ARG A 135 19.16 -23.71 1.76
N GLU A 136 19.22 -23.92 3.08
CA GLU A 136 19.71 -25.18 3.68
C GLU A 136 18.77 -26.36 3.38
N ASN A 137 17.46 -26.10 3.21
CA ASN A 137 16.46 -27.11 2.94
C ASN A 137 16.08 -27.25 1.46
N GLY A 138 16.76 -26.50 0.57
CA GLY A 138 16.46 -26.54 -0.87
C GLY A 138 15.03 -26.09 -1.22
N GLN A 139 14.47 -25.17 -0.43
CA GLN A 139 13.15 -24.58 -0.65
C GLN A 139 13.26 -23.34 -1.52
N ASP A 140 12.24 -23.10 -2.35
CA ASP A 140 12.11 -21.86 -3.08
C ASP A 140 11.90 -20.70 -2.09
N PHE A 141 12.62 -19.61 -2.34
CA PHE A 141 12.55 -18.42 -1.50
C PHE A 141 12.17 -17.21 -2.33
N VAL A 142 11.07 -16.57 -1.95
CA VAL A 142 10.62 -15.31 -2.57
C VAL A 142 11.28 -14.15 -1.83
N GLU A 143 12.01 -13.30 -2.56
CA GLU A 143 12.62 -12.11 -1.97
C GLU A 143 11.52 -11.14 -1.48
N MET A 144 11.80 -10.39 -0.41
CA MET A 144 10.77 -9.57 0.26
C MET A 144 10.09 -8.60 -0.72
N ARG A 145 10.86 -7.94 -1.56
CA ARG A 145 10.35 -6.99 -2.56
C ARG A 145 9.37 -7.59 -3.58
N ASP A 146 9.40 -8.91 -3.75
CA ASP A 146 8.58 -9.63 -4.73
C ASP A 146 7.32 -10.26 -4.08
N ARG A 147 7.13 -10.09 -2.78
CA ARG A 147 5.98 -10.63 -2.04
C ARG A 147 4.75 -9.74 -2.18
N GLU A 148 3.54 -10.33 -2.17
CA GLU A 148 2.25 -9.62 -2.24
C GLU A 148 2.10 -8.54 -1.15
N ILE A 149 2.65 -8.77 0.03
CA ILE A 149 2.59 -7.81 1.14
C ILE A 149 3.24 -6.47 0.79
N VAL A 150 4.33 -6.47 0.03
CA VAL A 150 5.02 -5.23 -0.37
C VAL A 150 4.18 -4.43 -1.35
N ALA A 151 3.49 -5.09 -2.28
CA ALA A 151 2.54 -4.44 -3.19
C ALA A 151 1.38 -3.79 -2.41
N LEU A 152 0.85 -4.49 -1.39
CA LEU A 152 -0.20 -3.94 -0.53
C LEU A 152 0.30 -2.75 0.29
N ILE A 153 1.51 -2.81 0.87
CA ILE A 153 2.10 -1.70 1.61
C ILE A 153 2.29 -0.49 0.69
N ALA A 154 2.81 -0.68 -0.54
CA ALA A 154 2.97 0.38 -1.52
C ALA A 154 1.62 1.08 -1.82
N TYR A 155 0.57 0.30 -2.02
CA TYR A 155 -0.79 0.83 -2.21
C TYR A 155 -1.28 1.63 -1.00
N LEU A 156 -1.18 1.09 0.22
CA LEU A 156 -1.62 1.76 1.43
C LEU A 156 -0.85 3.06 1.69
N GLN A 157 0.46 3.07 1.46
CA GLN A 157 1.29 4.26 1.62
C GLN A 157 0.98 5.36 0.58
N ARG A 158 0.40 5.00 -0.57
CA ARG A 158 -0.01 5.96 -1.59
C ARG A 158 -1.33 6.65 -1.25
N LEU A 159 -2.23 6.00 -0.51
CA LEU A 159 -3.58 6.49 -0.27
C LEU A 159 -3.61 7.88 0.39
N GLY A 160 -4.20 8.84 -0.32
CA GLY A 160 -4.38 10.22 0.11
C GLY A 160 -3.13 11.09 0.09
N THR A 161 -2.02 10.64 -0.52
CA THR A 161 -0.79 11.44 -0.64
C THR A 161 -0.90 12.51 -1.74
N ASP A 162 -1.60 12.22 -2.83
CA ASP A 162 -1.72 13.13 -3.98
C ASP A 162 -2.46 14.42 -3.62
N ILE A 163 -3.51 14.33 -2.82
CA ILE A 163 -4.27 15.50 -2.35
C ILE A 163 -3.40 16.45 -1.49
N LYS A 164 -2.45 15.90 -0.73
CA LYS A 164 -1.52 16.72 0.07
C LYS A 164 -0.54 17.51 -0.82
N ILE A 165 -0.17 16.94 -1.96
CA ILE A 165 0.72 17.59 -2.92
C ILE A 165 0.00 18.76 -3.59
N GLU A 166 -1.26 18.58 -4.01
CA GLU A 166 -2.08 19.65 -4.59
C GLU A 166 -2.30 20.80 -3.61
N GLN A 167 -2.70 20.52 -2.37
CA GLN A 167 -2.89 21.53 -1.34
C GLN A 167 -1.60 22.30 -1.02
N SER A 168 -0.44 21.65 -1.00
CA SER A 168 0.84 22.31 -0.78
C SER A 168 1.27 23.18 -1.97
N SER A 169 0.92 22.81 -3.19
CA SER A 169 1.19 23.61 -4.40
C SER A 169 0.28 24.84 -4.50
N GLU A 170 -0.99 24.74 -4.10
CA GLU A 170 -1.92 25.88 -4.05
C GLU A 170 -1.50 26.91 -3.00
N VAL A 171 -1.14 26.47 -1.77
CA VAL A 171 -0.64 27.37 -0.70
C VAL A 171 0.67 28.05 -1.10
N ALA A 172 1.55 27.37 -1.85
CA ALA A 172 2.79 27.96 -2.35
C ALA A 172 2.55 28.99 -3.47
N SER A 173 1.46 28.87 -4.22
CA SER A 173 1.09 29.82 -5.28
C SER A 173 0.32 31.05 -4.78
N GLU A 174 -0.27 30.99 -3.58
CA GLU A 174 -1.02 32.11 -2.96
C GLU A 174 -0.17 33.02 -2.07
N ASN A 175 1.12 32.70 -1.85
CA ASN A 175 2.05 33.54 -1.10
C ASN A 175 3.16 34.04 -2.04
N PRO A 176 3.01 35.25 -2.69
CA PRO A 176 4.02 35.85 -3.52
C PRO A 176 5.19 36.44 -2.71
#